data_d966c2a6acd142fb183eeca69f7fa809
#
_entry.id   d966c2a6acd142fb183eeca69f7fa809
#
_cell.length_a   1.000
_cell.length_b   1.000
_cell.length_c   1.000
_cell.angle_alpha   90.00
_cell.angle_beta   90.00
_cell.angle_gamma   90.00
#
_symmetry.space_group_name_H-M   'P 1'
#
loop_
_entity.id
_entity.type
_entity.pdbx_description
1 polymer ?
#
loop_
_entity_poly.entity_id
_entity_poly.type
_entity_poly.pdbx_seq_one_letter_code
_entity_poly.pdbx_strand_id
1 'polypeptide(L)'
;MEYNTLKKKYPKFIYENYFWKISKGNLEIFFDFRILPGISFKPKIVIKNVNKAQLKRAGDRALENLIFHLGLAEIPSYWKATCSPIIEVRAGHLDKEQIRFWKDLIIKGMGQFFYENKINFTKTNFLKIKSNNATRQGHVTSEKRLADRVLVPVGGGKDSVVTLEKSKERGKKIGCFLVT
;
A
#
# COMPACT_ATOMS: atom_id res chain seq x y z
N MET A 1 -9.86 -25.12 4.22
CA MET A 1 -10.16 -25.23 2.75
C MET A 1 -8.83 -25.14 2.02
N GLU A 2 -8.53 -26.07 1.13
CA GLU A 2 -7.25 -26.05 0.41
C GLU A 2 -7.13 -24.84 -0.51
N TYR A 3 -5.92 -24.31 -0.64
CA TYR A 3 -5.63 -23.11 -1.47
C TYR A 3 -6.14 -23.26 -2.93
N ASN A 4 -6.01 -24.43 -3.53
CA ASN A 4 -6.48 -24.66 -4.91
C ASN A 4 -8.01 -24.48 -5.05
N THR A 5 -8.77 -24.84 -4.03
CA THR A 5 -10.22 -24.62 -3.98
C THR A 5 -10.56 -23.14 -3.83
N LEU A 6 -9.83 -22.43 -2.95
CA LEU A 6 -10.00 -20.98 -2.77
C LEU A 6 -9.70 -20.21 -4.07
N LYS A 7 -8.62 -20.56 -4.74
CA LYS A 7 -8.22 -19.95 -6.01
C LYS A 7 -9.27 -20.07 -7.12
N LYS A 8 -9.95 -21.22 -7.18
CA LYS A 8 -11.06 -21.44 -8.15
C LYS A 8 -12.30 -20.67 -7.76
N LYS A 9 -12.66 -20.69 -6.47
CA LYS A 9 -13.86 -20.01 -5.94
C LYS A 9 -13.72 -18.48 -5.96
N TYR A 10 -12.51 -17.98 -5.70
CA TYR A 10 -12.22 -16.53 -5.58
C TYR A 10 -11.13 -16.12 -6.60
N PRO A 11 -11.46 -16.04 -7.89
CA PRO A 11 -10.46 -15.87 -8.94
C PRO A 11 -9.86 -14.47 -8.99
N LYS A 12 -10.50 -13.48 -8.34
CA LYS A 12 -10.10 -12.08 -8.49
C LYS A 12 -10.33 -11.27 -7.22
N PHE A 13 -9.30 -10.52 -6.84
CA PHE A 13 -9.36 -9.41 -5.92
C PHE A 13 -9.35 -8.10 -6.71
N ILE A 14 -10.16 -7.12 -6.32
CA ILE A 14 -10.31 -5.85 -7.03
C ILE A 14 -10.09 -4.71 -6.04
N TYR A 15 -9.16 -3.82 -6.36
CA TYR A 15 -9.10 -2.49 -5.78
C TYR A 15 -9.98 -1.57 -6.62
N GLU A 16 -11.24 -1.38 -6.19
CA GLU A 16 -12.28 -0.75 -6.99
C GLU A 16 -12.12 0.76 -7.04
N ASN A 17 -11.99 1.38 -5.86
CA ASN A 17 -11.93 2.84 -5.73
C ASN A 17 -11.38 3.26 -4.36
N TYR A 18 -11.09 4.55 -4.22
CA TYR A 18 -10.85 5.22 -2.95
C TYR A 18 -11.46 6.63 -2.97
N PHE A 19 -11.73 7.17 -1.81
CA PHE A 19 -12.05 8.58 -1.65
C PHE A 19 -11.53 9.08 -0.30
N TRP A 20 -11.40 10.38 -0.17
CA TRP A 20 -10.97 11.00 1.06
C TRP A 20 -11.71 12.32 1.31
N LYS A 21 -11.74 12.72 2.57
CA LYS A 21 -12.30 14.00 3.00
C LYS A 21 -11.58 14.51 4.24
N ILE A 22 -11.67 15.82 4.46
CA ILE A 22 -11.23 16.42 5.71
C ILE A 22 -12.47 16.68 6.57
N SER A 23 -12.50 16.07 7.75
CA SER A 23 -13.59 16.17 8.70
C SER A 23 -13.04 16.45 10.10
N LYS A 24 -13.53 17.52 10.76
CA LYS A 24 -13.12 17.88 12.13
C LYS A 24 -11.58 17.91 12.35
N GLY A 25 -10.83 18.43 11.37
CA GLY A 25 -9.37 18.51 11.43
C GLY A 25 -8.64 17.18 11.16
N ASN A 26 -9.34 16.13 10.76
CA ASN A 26 -8.75 14.85 10.41
C ASN A 26 -8.88 14.58 8.91
N LEU A 27 -7.89 13.92 8.32
CA LEU A 27 -7.98 13.35 6.99
C LEU A 27 -8.53 11.93 7.13
N GLU A 28 -9.72 11.72 6.60
CA GLU A 28 -10.38 10.42 6.53
C GLU A 28 -10.23 9.85 5.12
N ILE A 29 -9.67 8.65 5.01
CA ILE A 29 -9.42 7.96 3.76
C ILE A 29 -10.21 6.65 3.76
N PHE A 30 -10.88 6.36 2.67
CA PHE A 30 -11.73 5.18 2.52
C PHE A 30 -11.30 4.41 1.27
N PHE A 31 -11.24 3.10 1.37
CA PHE A 31 -10.94 2.21 0.26
C PHE A 31 -12.11 1.26 0.00
N ASP A 32 -12.31 0.86 -1.25
CA ASP A 32 -13.29 -0.16 -1.65
C ASP A 32 -12.53 -1.33 -2.28
N PHE A 33 -12.51 -2.47 -1.57
CA PHE A 33 -11.92 -3.71 -2.05
C PHE A 33 -12.99 -4.77 -2.20
N ARG A 34 -12.88 -5.57 -3.25
CA ARG A 34 -13.79 -6.69 -3.52
C ARG A 34 -13.03 -7.95 -3.84
N ILE A 35 -13.57 -9.08 -3.41
CA ILE A 35 -13.17 -10.41 -3.88
C ILE A 35 -14.37 -11.05 -4.54
N LEU A 36 -14.23 -11.40 -5.82
CA LEU A 36 -15.31 -12.07 -6.54
C LEU A 36 -15.36 -13.56 -6.15
N PRO A 37 -16.61 -14.11 -5.96
CA PRO A 37 -17.92 -13.51 -6.25
C PRO A 37 -18.55 -12.86 -5.04
N GLY A 38 -18.30 -12.15 -4.19
CA GLY A 38 -19.25 -11.59 -3.22
C GLY A 38 -18.71 -11.16 -1.88
N ILE A 39 -17.38 -10.97 -1.75
CA ILE A 39 -16.81 -10.41 -0.54
C ILE A 39 -16.42 -8.96 -0.81
N SER A 40 -16.72 -8.05 0.10
CA SER A 40 -16.29 -6.66 0.03
C SER A 40 -15.70 -6.20 1.36
N PHE A 41 -14.73 -5.30 1.28
CA PHE A 41 -14.10 -4.65 2.42
C PHE A 41 -14.08 -3.14 2.17
N LYS A 42 -14.43 -2.37 3.21
CA LYS A 42 -14.43 -0.90 3.16
C LYS A 42 -13.61 -0.32 4.31
N PRO A 43 -12.29 -0.54 4.32
CA PRO A 43 -11.45 0.00 5.37
C PRO A 43 -11.40 1.53 5.35
N LYS A 44 -11.20 2.09 6.54
CA LYS A 44 -11.05 3.51 6.77
C LYS A 44 -9.76 3.78 7.53
N ILE A 45 -8.96 4.71 7.02
CA ILE A 45 -7.79 5.24 7.72
C ILE A 45 -8.11 6.67 8.17
N VAL A 46 -7.73 7.02 9.39
CA VAL A 46 -7.89 8.37 9.94
C VAL A 46 -6.54 8.92 10.36
N ILE A 47 -6.09 9.98 9.69
CA ILE A 47 -4.90 10.74 10.10
C ILE A 47 -5.39 11.95 10.88
N LYS A 48 -5.08 11.96 12.17
CA LYS A 48 -5.54 13.01 13.11
C LYS A 48 -4.73 14.30 12.96
N ASN A 49 -5.35 15.43 13.34
CA ASN A 49 -4.69 16.73 13.46
C ASN A 49 -3.97 17.20 12.18
N VAL A 50 -4.63 17.06 11.05
CA VAL A 50 -4.04 17.38 9.76
C VAL A 50 -4.00 18.87 9.55
N ASN A 51 -2.82 19.42 9.22
CA ASN A 51 -2.65 20.81 8.87
C ASN A 51 -3.07 21.06 7.42
N LYS A 52 -4.22 21.72 7.23
CA LYS A 52 -4.76 22.04 5.89
C LYS A 52 -3.78 22.83 5.02
N ALA A 53 -2.99 23.73 5.60
CA ALA A 53 -2.01 24.50 4.85
C ALA A 53 -0.85 23.62 4.33
N GLN A 54 -0.48 22.58 5.08
CA GLN A 54 0.51 21.61 4.62
C GLN A 54 -0.03 20.75 3.48
N LEU A 55 -1.27 20.28 3.57
CA LEU A 55 -1.92 19.54 2.49
C LEU A 55 -2.02 20.38 1.21
N LYS A 56 -2.46 21.63 1.33
CA LYS A 56 -2.54 22.56 0.20
C LYS A 56 -1.17 22.80 -0.45
N ARG A 57 -0.10 22.89 0.36
CA ARG A 57 1.28 23.02 -0.16
C ARG A 57 1.78 21.76 -0.87
N ALA A 58 1.37 20.57 -0.41
CA ALA A 58 1.71 19.31 -1.08
C ALA A 58 1.05 19.24 -2.47
N GLY A 59 -0.15 19.79 -2.61
CA GLY A 59 -0.96 19.79 -3.82
C GLY A 59 -1.84 18.54 -3.94
N ASP A 60 -3.02 18.70 -4.51
CA ASP A 60 -4.05 17.66 -4.58
C ASP A 60 -3.53 16.41 -5.33
N ARG A 61 -2.79 16.62 -6.41
CA ARG A 61 -2.23 15.51 -7.22
C ARG A 61 -1.25 14.64 -6.44
N ALA A 62 -0.40 15.23 -5.61
CA ALA A 62 0.54 14.48 -4.78
C ALA A 62 -0.19 13.71 -3.66
N LEU A 63 -1.23 14.32 -3.07
CA LEU A 63 -2.07 13.68 -2.06
C LEU A 63 -2.84 12.50 -2.67
N GLU A 64 -3.47 12.68 -3.82
CA GLU A 64 -4.16 11.62 -4.56
C GLU A 64 -3.23 10.43 -4.86
N ASN A 65 -2.03 10.71 -5.35
CA ASN A 65 -1.04 9.66 -5.62
C ASN A 65 -0.63 8.92 -4.35
N LEU A 66 -0.40 9.65 -3.24
CA LEU A 66 -0.07 9.05 -1.95
C LEU A 66 -1.20 8.13 -1.45
N ILE A 67 -2.45 8.61 -1.52
CA ILE A 67 -3.63 7.84 -1.05
C ILE A 67 -3.84 6.60 -1.93
N PHE A 68 -3.68 6.73 -3.25
CA PHE A 68 -3.75 5.60 -4.16
C PHE A 68 -2.74 4.49 -3.78
N HIS A 69 -1.48 4.87 -3.56
CA HIS A 69 -0.43 3.93 -3.17
C HIS A 69 -0.62 3.39 -1.74
N LEU A 70 -1.20 4.16 -0.83
CA LEU A 70 -1.59 3.68 0.49
C LEU A 70 -2.63 2.56 0.39
N GLY A 71 -3.61 2.70 -0.52
CA GLY A 71 -4.57 1.63 -0.81
C GLY A 71 -3.90 0.35 -1.36
N LEU A 72 -2.87 0.50 -2.20
CA LEU A 72 -2.09 -0.65 -2.68
C LEU A 72 -1.33 -1.35 -1.53
N ALA A 73 -0.82 -0.58 -0.55
CA ALA A 73 -0.16 -1.11 0.63
C ALA A 73 -1.14 -1.86 1.57
N GLU A 74 -2.42 -1.48 1.58
CA GLU A 74 -3.47 -2.15 2.33
C GLU A 74 -3.93 -3.49 1.70
N ILE A 75 -3.72 -3.68 0.38
CA ILE A 75 -4.18 -4.88 -0.34
C ILE A 75 -3.79 -6.19 0.35
N PRO A 76 -2.53 -6.43 0.80
CA PRO A 76 -2.14 -7.70 1.40
C PRO A 76 -3.00 -8.09 2.60
N SER A 77 -3.44 -7.11 3.40
CA SER A 77 -4.26 -7.33 4.60
C SER A 77 -5.61 -7.96 4.30
N TYR A 78 -6.18 -7.70 3.13
CA TYR A 78 -7.49 -8.20 2.70
C TYR A 78 -7.37 -9.33 1.66
N TRP A 79 -6.42 -9.23 0.75
CA TRP A 79 -6.16 -10.24 -0.29
C TRP A 79 -5.79 -11.61 0.30
N LYS A 80 -5.07 -11.63 1.42
CA LYS A 80 -4.68 -12.87 2.11
C LYS A 80 -5.86 -13.76 2.51
N ALA A 81 -7.08 -13.22 2.61
CA ALA A 81 -8.27 -14.00 2.93
C ALA A 81 -8.54 -15.13 1.91
N THR A 82 -8.13 -14.96 0.66
CA THR A 82 -8.35 -15.94 -0.41
C THR A 82 -7.13 -16.19 -1.29
N CYS A 83 -6.13 -15.33 -1.24
CA CYS A 83 -4.97 -15.33 -2.14
C CYS A 83 -5.39 -15.44 -3.62
N SER A 84 -6.38 -14.65 -4.02
CA SER A 84 -6.88 -14.62 -5.38
C SER A 84 -5.74 -14.49 -6.40
N PRO A 85 -5.71 -15.30 -7.48
CA PRO A 85 -4.59 -15.31 -8.43
C PRO A 85 -4.46 -14.03 -9.25
N ILE A 86 -5.49 -13.19 -9.27
CA ILE A 86 -5.49 -11.92 -9.98
C ILE A 86 -5.84 -10.81 -8.99
N ILE A 87 -5.00 -9.78 -8.93
CA ILE A 87 -5.33 -8.48 -8.35
C ILE A 87 -5.59 -7.52 -9.51
N GLU A 88 -6.80 -6.97 -9.58
CA GLU A 88 -7.19 -5.97 -10.56
C GLU A 88 -7.28 -4.60 -9.89
N VAL A 89 -6.46 -3.66 -10.34
CA VAL A 89 -6.45 -2.28 -9.84
C VAL A 89 -7.28 -1.42 -10.79
N ARG A 90 -8.48 -1.01 -10.33
CA ARG A 90 -9.39 -0.11 -11.04
C ARG A 90 -9.31 1.31 -10.51
N ALA A 91 -8.87 1.46 -9.27
CA ALA A 91 -8.78 2.75 -8.58
C ALA A 91 -7.78 3.72 -9.21
N GLY A 92 -6.84 3.25 -10.03
CA GLY A 92 -5.84 4.07 -10.71
C GLY A 92 -5.02 3.26 -11.71
N HIS A 93 -3.98 3.89 -12.24
CA HIS A 93 -3.07 3.28 -13.21
C HIS A 93 -1.73 2.92 -12.56
N LEU A 94 -1.21 1.75 -12.93
CA LEU A 94 0.14 1.30 -12.61
C LEU A 94 0.89 1.00 -13.91
N ASP A 95 2.10 1.51 -14.03
CA ASP A 95 3.02 1.11 -15.10
C ASP A 95 3.66 -0.27 -14.84
N LYS A 96 4.47 -0.74 -15.79
CA LYS A 96 5.10 -2.07 -15.70
C LYS A 96 6.06 -2.19 -14.52
N GLU A 97 6.77 -1.13 -14.15
CA GLU A 97 7.73 -1.14 -13.03
C GLU A 97 7.01 -1.15 -11.70
N GLN A 98 5.96 -0.34 -11.57
CA GLN A 98 5.09 -0.33 -10.40
C GLN A 98 4.39 -1.68 -10.20
N ILE A 99 3.88 -2.30 -11.26
CA ILE A 99 3.28 -3.64 -11.19
C ILE A 99 4.32 -4.66 -10.70
N ARG A 100 5.58 -4.59 -11.20
CA ARG A 100 6.66 -5.47 -10.75
C ARG A 100 6.97 -5.25 -9.28
N PHE A 101 7.11 -4.00 -8.86
CA PHE A 101 7.38 -3.62 -7.48
C PHE A 101 6.30 -4.16 -6.52
N TRP A 102 5.04 -3.88 -6.78
CA TRP A 102 3.94 -4.33 -5.92
C TRP A 102 3.79 -5.85 -5.89
N LYS A 103 3.98 -6.52 -7.03
CA LYS A 103 3.99 -7.99 -7.07
C LYS A 103 5.11 -8.57 -6.21
N ASP A 104 6.30 -8.03 -6.32
CA ASP A 104 7.50 -8.46 -5.59
C ASP A 104 7.35 -8.22 -4.09
N LEU A 105 6.82 -7.05 -3.71
CA LEU A 105 6.52 -6.72 -2.32
C LEU A 105 5.53 -7.71 -1.69
N ILE A 106 4.43 -8.04 -2.36
CA ILE A 106 3.44 -8.98 -1.86
C ILE A 106 4.05 -10.38 -1.71
N ILE A 107 4.75 -10.86 -2.75
CA ILE A 107 5.32 -12.22 -2.74
C ILE A 107 6.40 -12.35 -1.67
N LYS A 108 7.32 -11.40 -1.56
CA LYS A 108 8.43 -11.44 -0.61
C LYS A 108 8.00 -11.07 0.81
N GLY A 109 7.08 -10.10 0.94
CA GLY A 109 6.60 -9.62 2.23
C GLY A 109 5.68 -10.60 2.97
N MET A 110 5.06 -11.54 2.27
CA MET A 110 4.11 -12.49 2.86
C MET A 110 4.66 -13.93 2.97
N GLY A 111 5.98 -14.12 2.90
CA GLY A 111 6.61 -15.45 2.91
C GLY A 111 6.23 -16.30 4.11
N GLN A 112 6.22 -15.74 5.32
CA GLN A 112 5.79 -16.44 6.54
C GLN A 112 4.34 -16.90 6.43
N PHE A 113 3.43 -16.04 6.01
CA PHE A 113 2.02 -16.38 5.83
C PHE A 113 1.84 -17.53 4.83
N PHE A 114 2.56 -17.51 3.71
CA PHE A 114 2.48 -18.59 2.73
C PHE A 114 3.00 -19.91 3.28
N TYR A 115 4.10 -19.87 4.03
CA TYR A 115 4.68 -21.04 4.67
C TYR A 115 3.72 -21.66 5.69
N GLU A 116 3.19 -20.88 6.61
CA GLU A 116 2.26 -21.35 7.65
C GLU A 116 0.97 -21.92 7.08
N ASN A 117 0.47 -21.35 5.98
CA ASN A 117 -0.75 -21.81 5.31
C ASN A 117 -0.52 -22.82 4.18
N LYS A 118 0.71 -23.35 4.04
CA LYS A 118 1.11 -24.34 3.03
C LYS A 118 0.74 -23.93 1.59
N ILE A 119 0.89 -22.63 1.29
CA ILE A 119 0.60 -22.05 -0.01
C ILE A 119 1.87 -22.08 -0.87
N ASN A 120 1.84 -22.81 -2.00
CA ASN A 120 2.94 -22.77 -2.94
C ASN A 120 2.92 -21.50 -3.77
N PHE A 121 3.74 -20.53 -3.37
CA PHE A 121 3.86 -19.19 -3.99
C PHE A 121 5.03 -19.08 -4.99
N THR A 122 5.84 -20.12 -5.15
CA THR A 122 7.05 -20.10 -6.00
C THR A 122 6.74 -20.19 -7.49
N LYS A 123 5.51 -20.57 -7.85
CA LYS A 123 5.09 -20.64 -9.25
C LYS A 123 5.05 -19.28 -9.90
N THR A 124 5.59 -19.16 -11.11
CA THR A 124 5.64 -17.89 -11.87
C THR A 124 4.28 -17.23 -12.09
N ASN A 125 3.21 -18.05 -12.16
CA ASN A 125 1.84 -17.61 -12.35
C ASN A 125 1.02 -17.55 -11.05
N PHE A 126 1.68 -17.54 -9.88
CA PHE A 126 1.01 -17.49 -8.58
C PHE A 126 0.15 -16.26 -8.43
N LEU A 127 0.67 -15.09 -8.78
CA LEU A 127 -0.02 -13.81 -8.70
C LEU A 127 0.18 -13.00 -9.97
N LYS A 128 -0.91 -12.45 -10.50
CA LYS A 128 -0.90 -11.47 -11.60
C LYS A 128 -1.58 -10.19 -11.14
N ILE A 129 -0.91 -9.06 -11.26
CA ILE A 129 -1.50 -7.73 -11.05
C ILE A 129 -1.89 -7.16 -12.41
N LYS A 130 -3.11 -6.67 -12.55
CA LYS A 130 -3.63 -5.98 -13.72
C LYS A 130 -4.03 -4.57 -13.32
N SER A 131 -3.72 -3.59 -14.14
CA SER A 131 -4.15 -2.21 -13.95
C SER A 131 -4.89 -1.75 -15.20
N ASN A 132 -5.95 -0.97 -15.03
CA ASN A 132 -6.66 -0.36 -16.15
C ASN A 132 -5.78 0.73 -16.79
N ASN A 133 -5.84 0.84 -18.11
CA ASN A 133 -5.21 1.92 -18.88
C ASN A 133 -5.97 3.26 -18.75
N ALA A 134 -6.98 3.32 -17.89
CA ALA A 134 -7.78 4.52 -17.71
C ALA A 134 -6.94 5.61 -17.03
N THR A 135 -6.77 6.67 -17.72
CA THR A 135 -6.02 7.91 -17.53
C THR A 135 -6.34 8.70 -16.25
N ARG A 136 -6.25 8.08 -15.09
CA ARG A 136 -6.25 8.83 -13.83
C ARG A 136 -4.89 8.67 -13.17
N GLN A 137 -4.04 9.63 -13.35
CA GLN A 137 -2.71 9.79 -12.78
C GLN A 137 -1.56 9.27 -13.67
N GLY A 138 -1.09 10.15 -14.53
CA GLY A 138 0.28 10.04 -15.02
C GLY A 138 1.27 10.13 -13.85
N HIS A 139 2.46 9.61 -14.02
CA HIS A 139 3.56 9.79 -13.07
C HIS A 139 3.58 11.20 -12.53
N VAL A 140 3.35 11.34 -11.22
CA VAL A 140 3.62 12.61 -10.55
C VAL A 140 5.11 12.64 -10.30
N THR A 141 5.86 13.07 -11.28
CA THR A 141 7.21 13.54 -11.01
C THR A 141 7.03 14.81 -10.19
N SER A 142 7.23 14.70 -8.90
CA SER A 142 7.34 15.89 -8.07
C SER A 142 8.65 16.56 -8.44
N GLU A 143 8.59 17.65 -9.17
CA GLU A 143 9.75 18.50 -9.42
C GLU A 143 10.24 19.20 -8.14
N LYS A 144 9.47 19.09 -7.05
CA LYS A 144 9.88 19.63 -5.76
C LYS A 144 11.00 18.78 -5.17
N ARG A 145 12.19 19.35 -5.12
CA ARG A 145 13.33 18.78 -4.41
C ARG A 145 12.93 18.56 -2.94
N LEU A 146 12.76 17.31 -2.55
CA LEU A 146 12.48 16.97 -1.16
C LEU A 146 13.71 17.34 -0.31
N ALA A 147 13.46 17.84 0.91
CA ALA A 147 14.54 18.05 1.85
C ALA A 147 15.18 16.70 2.21
N ASP A 148 16.51 16.67 2.32
CA ASP A 148 17.25 15.47 2.71
C ASP A 148 17.02 15.17 4.20
N ARG A 149 15.95 14.41 4.46
CA ARG A 149 15.51 14.01 5.80
C ARG A 149 15.30 12.50 5.84
N VAL A 150 15.53 11.92 7.00
CA VAL A 150 15.29 10.50 7.25
C VAL A 150 14.14 10.36 8.24
N LEU A 151 13.15 9.52 7.92
CA LEU A 151 12.10 9.12 8.84
C LEU A 151 12.38 7.69 9.31
N VAL A 152 12.61 7.53 10.61
CA VAL A 152 12.94 6.23 11.20
C VAL A 152 11.76 5.69 11.98
N PRO A 153 11.21 4.52 11.58
CA PRO A 153 10.25 3.81 12.41
C PRO A 153 10.96 3.24 13.64
N VAL A 154 10.43 3.54 14.82
CA VAL A 154 10.99 3.10 16.10
C VAL A 154 10.05 2.10 16.76
N GLY A 155 10.44 0.84 16.72
CA GLY A 155 9.71 -0.26 17.36
C GLY A 155 10.30 -0.70 18.69
N GLY A 156 11.31 0.03 19.23
CA GLY A 156 11.99 -0.31 20.49
C GLY A 156 13.08 -1.38 20.37
N GLY A 157 13.29 -1.97 19.21
CA GLY A 157 14.34 -2.97 18.96
C GLY A 157 15.69 -2.36 18.57
N LYS A 158 16.75 -3.18 18.65
CA LYS A 158 18.14 -2.80 18.33
C LYS A 158 18.31 -2.18 16.93
N ASP A 159 17.56 -2.65 15.94
CA ASP A 159 17.70 -2.20 14.56
C ASP A 159 17.27 -0.74 14.38
N SER A 160 16.25 -0.28 15.13
CA SER A 160 15.87 1.13 15.13
C SER A 160 16.93 2.02 15.79
N VAL A 161 17.57 1.54 16.84
CA VAL A 161 18.70 2.26 17.50
C VAL A 161 19.88 2.39 16.53
N VAL A 162 20.29 1.30 15.90
CA VAL A 162 21.39 1.32 14.91
C VAL A 162 21.08 2.25 13.75
N THR A 163 19.83 2.23 13.25
CA THR A 163 19.40 3.10 12.15
C THR A 163 19.45 4.58 12.57
N LEU A 164 19.03 4.90 13.79
CA LEU A 164 19.11 6.26 14.33
C LEU A 164 20.55 6.75 14.43
N GLU A 165 21.44 5.96 15.05
CA GLU A 165 22.85 6.35 15.23
C GLU A 165 23.56 6.53 13.88
N LYS A 166 23.42 5.60 12.94
CA LYS A 166 23.98 5.75 11.60
C LYS A 166 23.42 6.97 10.83
N SER A 167 22.18 7.34 11.08
CA SER A 167 21.60 8.53 10.46
C SER A 167 22.15 9.82 11.08
N LYS A 168 22.41 9.85 12.40
CA LYS A 168 23.07 10.96 13.11
C LYS A 168 24.50 11.13 12.63
N GLU A 169 25.28 10.05 12.56
CA GLU A 169 26.66 10.07 12.05
C GLU A 169 26.76 10.68 10.64
N ARG A 170 25.74 10.50 9.81
CA ARG A 170 25.65 11.08 8.46
C ARG A 170 25.10 12.52 8.45
N GLY A 171 24.92 13.15 9.60
CA GLY A 171 24.41 14.52 9.71
C GLY A 171 22.98 14.74 9.17
N LYS A 172 22.18 13.67 9.12
CA LYS A 172 20.82 13.76 8.55
C LYS A 172 19.84 14.37 9.55
N LYS A 173 18.90 15.18 9.05
CA LYS A 173 17.74 15.58 9.85
C LYS A 173 16.81 14.38 10.01
N ILE A 174 16.59 13.95 11.26
CA ILE A 174 15.85 12.74 11.59
C ILE A 174 14.48 13.10 12.15
N GLY A 175 13.44 12.44 11.65
CA GLY A 175 12.14 12.32 12.31
C GLY A 175 11.95 10.88 12.76
N CYS A 176 11.32 10.67 13.91
CA CYS A 176 10.94 9.34 14.39
C CYS A 176 9.43 9.21 14.38
N PHE A 177 8.92 8.00 14.10
CA PHE A 177 7.53 7.67 14.37
C PHE A 177 7.42 6.32 15.07
N LEU A 178 6.43 6.21 15.94
CA LEU A 178 6.13 4.98 16.66
C LEU A 178 4.74 4.49 16.20
N VAL A 179 4.63 3.18 16.06
CA VAL A 179 3.34 2.51 15.89
C VAL A 179 3.02 1.85 17.23
N THR A 180 1.98 2.32 17.88
CA THR A 180 1.47 1.78 19.17
C THR A 180 0.15 1.06 18.98
#